data_ec673d5f68e19554620dfcdfd42f3cf5
#
_entry.id   ec673d5f68e19554620dfcdfd42f3cf5
#
_cell.length_a   1.000
_cell.length_b   1.000
_cell.length_c   1.000
_cell.angle_alpha   90.00
_cell.angle_beta   90.00
_cell.angle_gamma   90.00
#
_symmetry.space_group_name_H-M   'P 1'
#
loop_
_entity.id
_entity.type
_entity.pdbx_description
1 polymer ?
#
loop_
_entity_poly.entity_id
_entity_poly.type
_entity_poly.pdbx_seq_one_letter_code
_entity_poly.pdbx_strand_id
1 'polypeptide(L)'
;MPSSYSEGSYVSGVALKAALEAIGGDIENVDRFLGALRKVDLSDAPRGPMRFDDYGNPIQNVYVRKVERVGGRLQNTVIQTFPNISQFWTYKPDDYLKNPVYSRDYPPCKHC
;
A
#
# COMPACT_ATOMS: atom_id res chain seq x y z
N MET A 1 -19.74 -8.47 0.77
CA MET A 1 -18.49 -8.74 1.51
C MET A 1 -17.45 -7.72 1.08
N PRO A 2 -16.73 -7.04 1.98
CA PRO A 2 -15.71 -6.08 1.59
C PRO A 2 -14.65 -6.72 0.72
N SER A 3 -14.19 -5.99 -0.29
CA SER A 3 -13.13 -6.41 -1.20
C SER A 3 -11.84 -5.61 -0.94
N SER A 4 -10.74 -5.99 -1.58
CA SER A 4 -9.50 -5.22 -1.54
C SER A 4 -9.68 -3.79 -2.08
N TYR A 5 -10.59 -3.58 -3.03
CA TYR A 5 -10.91 -2.24 -3.56
C TYR A 5 -11.65 -1.37 -2.54
N SER A 6 -12.66 -1.93 -1.86
CA SER A 6 -13.39 -1.19 -0.81
C SER A 6 -12.51 -0.88 0.40
N GLU A 7 -11.59 -1.76 0.74
CA GLU A 7 -10.61 -1.53 1.78
C GLU A 7 -9.64 -0.40 1.38
N GLY A 8 -9.09 -0.43 0.16
CA GLY A 8 -8.22 0.63 -0.34
C GLY A 8 -8.86 2.01 -0.32
N SER A 9 -10.13 2.12 -0.76
CA SER A 9 -10.89 3.37 -0.71
C SER A 9 -11.12 3.86 0.73
N TYR A 10 -11.42 2.95 1.65
CA TYR A 10 -11.58 3.28 3.06
C TYR A 10 -10.27 3.82 3.68
N VAL A 11 -9.16 3.12 3.46
CA VAL A 11 -7.84 3.53 3.98
C VAL A 11 -7.39 4.86 3.40
N SER A 12 -7.68 5.12 2.10
CA SER A 12 -7.41 6.42 1.50
C SER A 12 -8.17 7.55 2.20
N GLY A 13 -9.45 7.34 2.55
CA GLY A 13 -10.23 8.30 3.32
C GLY A 13 -9.66 8.55 4.72
N VAL A 14 -9.20 7.49 5.39
CA VAL A 14 -8.57 7.60 6.72
C VAL A 14 -7.25 8.37 6.63
N ALA A 15 -6.43 8.10 5.61
CA ALA A 15 -5.17 8.81 5.38
C ALA A 15 -5.38 10.30 5.08
N LEU A 16 -6.37 10.63 4.23
CA LEU A 16 -6.76 12.02 3.96
C LEU A 16 -7.22 12.72 5.23
N LYS A 17 -8.07 12.08 6.02
CA LYS A 17 -8.55 12.63 7.31
C LYS A 17 -7.37 12.93 8.23
N ALA A 18 -6.44 11.98 8.41
CA ALA A 18 -5.28 12.17 9.26
C ALA A 18 -4.38 13.33 8.80
N ALA A 19 -4.16 13.45 7.48
CA ALA A 19 -3.39 14.55 6.91
C ALA A 19 -4.08 15.91 7.13
N LEU A 20 -5.40 16.00 6.93
CA LEU A 20 -6.19 17.22 7.15
C LEU A 20 -6.18 17.66 8.62
N GLU A 21 -6.34 16.71 9.53
CA GLU A 21 -6.27 16.99 10.97
C GLU A 21 -4.89 17.52 11.38
N ALA A 22 -3.82 16.96 10.82
CA ALA A 22 -2.45 17.37 11.10
C ALA A 22 -2.14 18.83 10.68
N ILE A 23 -2.87 19.37 9.69
CA ILE A 23 -2.68 20.74 9.19
C ILE A 23 -3.81 21.70 9.63
N GLY A 24 -4.76 21.23 10.46
CA GLY A 24 -5.88 22.03 10.93
C GLY A 24 -6.90 22.37 9.82
N GLY A 25 -7.00 21.55 8.79
CA GLY A 25 -7.93 21.72 7.66
C GLY A 25 -7.50 22.73 6.60
N ASP A 26 -6.31 23.32 6.72
CA ASP A 26 -5.77 24.31 5.76
C ASP A 26 -5.28 23.61 4.49
N ILE A 27 -6.15 23.47 3.48
CA ILE A 27 -5.86 22.85 2.19
C ILE A 27 -5.36 23.86 1.13
N GLU A 28 -5.39 25.15 1.43
CA GLU A 28 -4.96 26.19 0.49
C GLU A 28 -3.45 26.09 0.24
N ASN A 29 -2.69 25.66 1.23
CA ASN A 29 -1.27 25.38 1.10
C ASN A 29 -1.05 23.93 0.69
N VAL A 30 -0.98 23.67 -0.62
CA VAL A 30 -0.82 22.33 -1.22
C VAL A 30 0.44 21.63 -0.71
N ASP A 31 1.57 22.34 -0.61
CA ASP A 31 2.84 21.73 -0.17
C ASP A 31 2.76 21.26 1.28
N ARG A 32 2.11 22.03 2.13
CA ARG A 32 1.87 21.66 3.52
C ARG A 32 0.96 20.44 3.62
N PHE A 33 -0.10 20.41 2.82
CA PHE A 33 -1.01 19.27 2.76
C PHE A 33 -0.31 17.99 2.26
N LEU A 34 0.42 18.07 1.15
CA LEU A 34 1.18 16.93 0.61
C LEU A 34 2.28 16.47 1.58
N GLY A 35 2.93 17.41 2.28
CA GLY A 35 3.90 17.10 3.33
C GLY A 35 3.29 16.35 4.51
N ALA A 36 2.07 16.71 4.91
CA ALA A 36 1.32 15.99 5.95
C ALA A 36 0.88 14.61 5.47
N LEU A 37 0.38 14.49 4.23
CA LEU A 37 -0.07 13.23 3.65
C LEU A 37 1.08 12.21 3.57
N ARG A 38 2.27 12.63 3.16
CA ARG A 38 3.46 11.77 3.12
C ARG A 38 3.92 11.25 4.48
N LYS A 39 3.55 11.94 5.55
CA LYS A 39 3.89 11.56 6.93
C LYS A 39 2.81 10.71 7.61
N VAL A 40 1.72 10.41 6.93
CA VAL A 40 0.67 9.56 7.49
C VAL A 40 1.24 8.19 7.82
N ASP A 41 1.02 7.77 9.07
CA ASP A 41 1.35 6.45 9.59
C ASP A 41 0.12 5.91 10.33
N LEU A 42 -0.51 4.90 9.76
CA LEU A 42 -1.73 4.27 10.30
C LEU A 42 -1.34 2.95 10.94
N SER A 43 -1.45 2.85 12.25
CA SER A 43 -1.11 1.64 13.02
C SER A 43 -2.18 0.57 12.92
N ASP A 44 -3.45 0.94 12.72
CA ASP A 44 -4.65 0.11 12.85
C ASP A 44 -5.55 0.10 11.60
N ALA A 45 -4.98 0.35 10.42
CA ALA A 45 -5.73 0.20 9.19
C ALA A 45 -6.23 -1.25 9.02
N PRO A 46 -7.36 -1.50 8.30
CA PRO A 46 -7.99 -2.82 8.20
C PRO A 46 -7.07 -3.95 7.72
N ARG A 47 -6.02 -3.61 6.97
CA ARG A 47 -5.00 -4.55 6.51
C ARG A 47 -3.79 -4.64 7.44
N GLY A 48 -3.79 -3.92 8.54
CA GLY A 48 -2.65 -3.73 9.43
C GLY A 48 -1.92 -2.41 9.16
N PRO A 49 -0.75 -2.19 9.76
CA PRO A 49 -0.01 -0.93 9.63
C PRO A 49 0.21 -0.52 8.18
N MET A 50 0.06 0.77 7.90
CA MET A 50 0.29 1.37 6.59
C MET A 50 0.94 2.74 6.73
N ARG A 51 1.99 2.98 5.96
CA ARG A 51 2.63 4.29 5.78
C ARG A 51 3.03 4.45 4.32
N PHE A 52 3.44 5.64 3.92
CA PHE A 52 3.95 5.88 2.59
C PHE A 52 5.48 5.75 2.53
N ASP A 53 5.99 5.27 1.39
CA ASP A 53 7.41 5.37 1.06
C ASP A 53 7.75 6.76 0.50
N ASP A 54 9.04 7.01 0.23
CA ASP A 54 9.52 8.29 -0.30
C ASP A 54 8.96 8.62 -1.70
N TYR A 55 8.39 7.64 -2.38
CA TYR A 55 7.79 7.75 -3.71
C TYR A 55 6.25 7.90 -3.68
N GLY A 56 5.66 7.92 -2.48
CA GLY A 56 4.22 8.05 -2.27
C GLY A 56 3.42 6.77 -2.43
N ASN A 57 4.08 5.61 -2.43
CA ASN A 57 3.40 4.30 -2.46
C ASN A 57 3.27 3.71 -1.05
N PRO A 58 2.20 2.93 -0.80
CA PRO A 58 1.98 2.35 0.51
C PRO A 58 3.00 1.25 0.83
N ILE A 59 3.57 1.31 2.03
CA ILE A 59 4.24 0.19 2.70
C ILE A 59 3.20 -0.44 3.61
N GLN A 60 2.90 -1.72 3.38
CA GLN A 60 1.81 -2.41 4.07
C GLN A 60 2.06 -3.91 4.18
N ASN A 61 1.25 -4.61 4.97
CA ASN A 61 1.32 -6.06 5.04
C ASN A 61 0.72 -6.71 3.78
N VAL A 62 1.35 -7.79 3.34
CA VAL A 62 0.85 -8.67 2.28
C VAL A 62 0.52 -10.02 2.89
N TYR A 63 -0.62 -10.60 2.54
CA TYR A 63 -1.13 -11.84 3.12
C TYR A 63 -1.35 -12.91 2.07
N VAL A 64 -0.88 -14.11 2.35
CA VAL A 64 -1.36 -15.32 1.65
C VAL A 64 -2.58 -15.83 2.39
N ARG A 65 -3.66 -16.04 1.65
CA ARG A 65 -4.93 -16.51 2.22
C ARG A 65 -5.37 -17.82 1.57
N LYS A 66 -5.90 -18.71 2.39
CA LYS A 66 -6.53 -19.95 1.94
C LYS A 66 -8.05 -19.78 2.02
N VAL A 67 -8.73 -20.14 0.95
CA VAL A 67 -10.20 -20.27 0.98
C VAL A 67 -10.54 -21.60 1.62
N GLU A 68 -11.25 -21.57 2.73
CA GLU A 68 -11.67 -22.78 3.44
C GLU A 68 -13.05 -22.61 4.07
N ARG A 69 -13.66 -23.73 4.45
CA ARG A 69 -14.96 -23.74 5.10
C ARG A 69 -14.76 -23.85 6.61
N VAL A 70 -15.19 -22.82 7.34
CA VAL A 70 -15.14 -22.76 8.80
C VAL A 70 -16.55 -22.49 9.33
N GLY A 71 -17.03 -23.34 10.23
CA GLY A 71 -18.38 -23.21 10.78
C GLY A 71 -19.49 -23.20 9.71
N GLY A 72 -19.33 -23.96 8.62
CA GLY A 72 -20.29 -24.00 7.51
C GLY A 72 -20.21 -22.84 6.51
N ARG A 73 -19.37 -21.82 6.74
CA ARG A 73 -19.20 -20.65 5.86
C ARG A 73 -17.84 -20.66 5.19
N LEU A 74 -17.80 -20.24 3.92
CA LEU A 74 -16.54 -20.00 3.22
C LEU A 74 -15.90 -18.71 3.74
N GLN A 75 -14.62 -18.78 4.05
CA GLN A 75 -13.82 -17.62 4.47
C GLN A 75 -12.39 -17.68 3.90
N ASN A 76 -11.75 -16.52 3.86
CA ASN A 76 -10.35 -16.38 3.52
C ASN A 76 -9.51 -16.33 4.80
N THR A 77 -8.92 -17.47 5.19
CA THR A 77 -8.04 -17.56 6.36
C THR A 77 -6.63 -17.14 5.98
N VAL A 78 -6.04 -16.23 6.76
CA VAL A 78 -4.63 -15.84 6.58
C VAL A 78 -3.75 -17.01 7.02
N ILE A 79 -2.90 -17.49 6.12
CA ILE A 79 -1.96 -18.59 6.38
C ILE A 79 -0.50 -18.12 6.41
N GLN A 80 -0.22 -16.95 5.85
CA GLN A 80 1.11 -16.33 5.90
C GLN A 80 1.00 -14.81 5.80
N THR A 81 1.85 -14.10 6.53
CA THR A 81 1.97 -12.64 6.51
C THR A 81 3.38 -12.24 6.15
N PHE A 82 3.51 -11.33 5.20
CA PHE A 82 4.74 -10.61 4.89
C PHE A 82 4.55 -9.18 5.37
N PRO A 83 5.21 -8.77 6.47
CA PRO A 83 4.99 -7.47 7.06
C PRO A 83 5.79 -6.37 6.34
N ASN A 84 5.25 -5.15 6.32
CA ASN A 84 5.95 -3.94 5.86
C ASN A 84 6.54 -4.03 4.45
N ILE A 85 5.79 -4.57 3.51
CA ILE A 85 6.23 -4.73 2.12
C ILE A 85 6.09 -3.39 1.38
N SER A 86 7.19 -2.94 0.78
CA SER A 86 7.22 -1.80 -0.15
C SER A 86 7.02 -2.27 -1.60
N GLN A 87 6.81 -1.32 -2.51
CA GLN A 87 6.77 -1.60 -3.95
C GLN A 87 8.05 -2.26 -4.50
N PHE A 88 9.17 -2.08 -3.81
CA PHE A 88 10.47 -2.64 -4.23
C PHE A 88 10.74 -4.05 -3.70
N TRP A 89 9.85 -4.61 -2.85
CA TRP A 89 10.01 -5.92 -2.25
C TRP A 89 11.37 -6.03 -1.53
N THR A 90 12.26 -6.90 -2.01
CA THR A 90 13.61 -7.11 -1.48
C THR A 90 14.68 -6.29 -2.20
N TYR A 91 14.32 -5.57 -3.26
CA TYR A 91 15.27 -4.75 -4.00
C TYR A 91 15.55 -3.43 -3.29
N LYS A 92 16.79 -2.94 -3.41
CA LYS A 92 17.10 -1.58 -3.02
C LYS A 92 16.52 -0.60 -4.04
N PRO A 93 15.79 0.44 -3.62
CA PRO A 93 15.16 1.39 -4.54
C PRO A 93 16.14 1.98 -5.55
N ASP A 94 17.29 2.46 -5.09
CA ASP A 94 18.31 3.09 -5.93
C ASP A 94 18.87 2.16 -7.01
N ASP A 95 18.98 0.87 -6.72
CA ASP A 95 19.44 -0.11 -7.70
C ASP A 95 18.32 -0.50 -8.67
N TYR A 96 17.10 -0.63 -8.17
CA TYR A 96 15.94 -0.95 -9.00
C TYR A 96 15.64 0.17 -10.01
N LEU A 97 15.71 1.41 -9.58
CA LEU A 97 15.42 2.59 -10.39
C LEU A 97 16.48 2.90 -11.47
N LYS A 98 17.65 2.26 -11.41
CA LYS A 98 18.63 2.30 -12.51
C LYS A 98 18.23 1.47 -13.73
N ASN A 99 17.27 0.55 -13.57
CA ASN A 99 16.78 -0.25 -14.68
C ASN A 99 16.04 0.64 -15.69
N PRO A 100 16.13 0.33 -16.99
CA PRO A 100 15.34 1.01 -18.00
C PRO A 100 13.84 0.87 -17.75
N VAL A 101 13.07 1.85 -18.20
CA VAL A 101 11.59 1.74 -18.18
C VAL A 101 11.18 0.56 -19.04
N TYR A 102 10.17 -0.18 -18.57
CA TYR A 102 9.59 -1.29 -19.33
C TYR A 102 9.13 -0.82 -20.70
N SER A 103 9.53 -1.57 -21.71
CA SER A 103 9.20 -1.30 -23.11
C SER A 103 8.93 -2.62 -23.84
N ARG A 104 8.66 -2.55 -25.14
CA ARG A 104 8.53 -3.76 -25.98
C ARG A 104 9.79 -4.65 -25.93
N ASP A 105 10.96 -4.03 -25.82
CA ASP A 105 12.25 -4.70 -25.93
C ASP A 105 12.94 -4.88 -24.55
N TYR A 106 12.33 -4.38 -23.48
CA TYR A 106 12.85 -4.50 -22.12
C TYR A 106 11.75 -4.80 -21.10
N PRO A 107 11.93 -5.77 -20.21
CA PRO A 107 13.01 -6.76 -20.20
C PRO A 107 12.95 -7.69 -21.42
N PRO A 108 14.07 -8.24 -21.88
CA PRO A 108 14.05 -9.16 -23.01
C PRO A 108 13.19 -10.37 -22.68
N CYS A 109 12.37 -10.78 -23.64
CA CYS A 109 11.51 -11.94 -23.48
C CYS A 109 12.36 -13.20 -23.33
N LYS A 110 12.12 -13.98 -22.26
CA LYS A 110 12.85 -15.23 -22.01
C LYS A 110 12.19 -16.46 -22.67
N HIS A 111 10.95 -16.33 -23.11
CA HIS A 111 10.12 -17.46 -23.54
C HIS A 111 9.24 -17.13 -24.77
N CYS A 112 9.56 -16.07 -25.51
CA CYS A 112 8.86 -15.75 -26.76
C CYS A 112 9.41 -16.51 -27.94
#